data_7d1b91653b9428c7a34988dbfd017310
#
_entry.id   7d1b91653b9428c7a34988dbfd017310
#
_cell.length_a   1.000
_cell.length_b   1.000
_cell.length_c   1.000
_cell.angle_alpha   90.00
_cell.angle_beta   90.00
_cell.angle_gamma   90.00
#
_symmetry.space_group_name_H-M   'P 1'
#
loop_
_entity.id
_entity.type
_entity.pdbx_description
1 polymer ?
#
loop_
_entity_poly.entity_id
_entity_poly.type
_entity_poly.pdbx_seq_one_letter_code
_entity_poly.pdbx_strand_id
1 'polypeptide(L)'
;MKFSIIVPSYNSEKYIAELLNSLQNQSYDKKDFEVILVDDCSSDNTLNVVEAYKNKLNLIIKQLDTNSGGPGKPRNTALQLAQGEYVFFVDSDDYINKDTLKDVSKFVDQNHADVVLVKMEGVNGRGVPKSMFKETSDAVTLANSRIIYTLSPTKFYRTSLLRDHAIEFPEDLRSAEDQLFTMKAYVNAKRIAVLADKPYYYATKREGEHMSSAYVSPEDFYKVMSLITEEILNSPLENKNEVLGYFIDRHFSFSRTNNFSLKIADDKKEAWMDALGDFIQKVPTAVDELVNDSFKPLLHYARLKDMKHYQMVEESY
;
A
#
# COMPACT_ATOMS: atom_id res chain seq x y z
N MET A 1 -0.93 6.84 -24.49
CA MET A 1 -1.72 6.96 -23.25
C MET A 1 -0.77 7.07 -22.09
N LYS A 2 -0.96 8.07 -21.22
CA LYS A 2 -0.03 8.33 -20.11
C LYS A 2 -0.40 7.52 -18.86
N PHE A 3 -1.70 7.44 -18.52
CA PHE A 3 -2.14 6.82 -17.28
C PHE A 3 -3.21 5.75 -17.48
N SER A 4 -3.11 4.66 -16.71
CA SER A 4 -4.19 3.72 -16.45
C SER A 4 -4.57 3.83 -14.98
N ILE A 5 -5.79 4.29 -14.70
CA ILE A 5 -6.34 4.41 -13.35
C ILE A 5 -7.05 3.11 -13.02
N ILE A 6 -6.54 2.37 -12.06
CA ILE A 6 -7.08 1.06 -11.66
C ILE A 6 -7.94 1.22 -10.43
N VAL A 7 -9.19 0.78 -10.54
CA VAL A 7 -10.20 0.87 -9.48
C VAL A 7 -10.75 -0.51 -9.18
N PRO A 8 -10.31 -1.16 -8.09
CA PRO A 8 -10.99 -2.34 -7.58
C PRO A 8 -12.32 -1.90 -6.93
N SER A 9 -13.40 -2.61 -7.18
CA SER A 9 -14.72 -2.25 -6.66
C SER A 9 -15.45 -3.48 -6.12
N TYR A 10 -16.07 -3.33 -4.96
CA TYR A 10 -17.00 -4.30 -4.39
C TYR A 10 -18.02 -3.60 -3.51
N ASN A 11 -19.31 -3.73 -3.84
CA ASN A 11 -20.43 -3.12 -3.11
C ASN A 11 -20.22 -1.63 -2.79
N SER A 12 -19.86 -0.85 -3.82
CA SER A 12 -19.43 0.55 -3.71
C SER A 12 -20.51 1.55 -4.20
N GLU A 13 -21.78 1.14 -4.37
CA GLU A 13 -22.84 1.97 -4.95
C GLU A 13 -22.97 3.35 -4.31
N LYS A 14 -22.68 3.45 -2.99
CA LYS A 14 -22.79 4.70 -2.21
C LYS A 14 -21.65 5.69 -2.46
N TYR A 15 -20.50 5.23 -2.96
CA TYR A 15 -19.26 6.01 -2.95
C TYR A 15 -18.64 6.16 -4.34
N ILE A 16 -18.80 5.16 -5.21
CA ILE A 16 -18.12 5.09 -6.51
C ILE A 16 -18.35 6.31 -7.40
N ALA A 17 -19.53 6.95 -7.31
CA ALA A 17 -19.84 8.14 -8.09
C ALA A 17 -18.94 9.33 -7.73
N GLU A 18 -18.51 9.49 -6.47
CA GLU A 18 -17.60 10.55 -6.05
C GLU A 18 -16.23 10.39 -6.72
N LEU A 19 -15.68 9.17 -6.72
CA LEU A 19 -14.44 8.85 -7.44
C LEU A 19 -14.60 9.14 -8.94
N LEU A 20 -15.62 8.59 -9.60
CA LEU A 20 -15.79 8.75 -11.05
C LEU A 20 -16.01 10.21 -11.45
N ASN A 21 -16.70 11.02 -10.63
CA ASN A 21 -16.80 12.46 -10.82
C ASN A 21 -15.43 13.14 -10.71
N SER A 22 -14.59 12.76 -9.74
CA SER A 22 -13.25 13.33 -9.61
C SER A 22 -12.37 13.01 -10.82
N LEU A 23 -12.52 11.83 -11.41
CA LEU A 23 -11.82 11.42 -12.63
C LEU A 23 -12.39 12.15 -13.86
N GLN A 24 -13.71 12.29 -13.95
CA GLN A 24 -14.35 13.03 -15.03
C GLN A 24 -13.92 14.51 -15.08
N ASN A 25 -13.66 15.09 -13.91
CA ASN A 25 -13.32 16.51 -13.74
C ASN A 25 -11.80 16.78 -13.72
N GLN A 26 -10.96 15.79 -14.12
CA GLN A 26 -9.52 16.03 -14.25
C GLN A 26 -9.22 17.11 -15.28
N SER A 27 -8.30 18.04 -14.95
CA SER A 27 -7.79 19.07 -15.86
C SER A 27 -6.73 18.51 -16.84
N TYR A 28 -6.83 17.23 -17.15
CA TYR A 28 -5.95 16.49 -18.05
C TYR A 28 -6.77 15.92 -19.22
N ASP A 29 -6.17 15.76 -20.41
CA ASP A 29 -6.91 15.29 -21.57
C ASP A 29 -7.41 13.85 -21.35
N LYS A 30 -8.72 13.65 -21.52
CA LYS A 30 -9.36 12.34 -21.35
C LYS A 30 -8.87 11.27 -22.33
N LYS A 31 -8.23 11.67 -23.42
CA LYS A 31 -7.62 10.74 -24.38
C LYS A 31 -6.29 10.17 -23.88
N ASP A 32 -5.66 10.84 -22.92
CA ASP A 32 -4.35 10.47 -22.39
C ASP A 32 -4.40 9.63 -21.12
N PHE A 33 -5.61 9.30 -20.64
CA PHE A 33 -5.79 8.32 -19.57
C PHE A 33 -7.01 7.43 -19.79
N GLU A 34 -6.98 6.26 -19.20
CA GLU A 34 -8.10 5.32 -19.11
C GLU A 34 -8.41 5.02 -17.65
N VAL A 35 -9.64 4.61 -17.41
CA VAL A 35 -10.09 4.09 -16.11
C VAL A 35 -10.47 2.64 -16.30
N ILE A 36 -9.85 1.75 -15.53
CA ILE A 36 -10.11 0.31 -15.56
C ILE A 36 -10.72 -0.07 -14.21
N LEU A 37 -12.03 -0.25 -14.22
CA LEU A 37 -12.76 -0.67 -13.03
C LEU A 37 -13.03 -2.17 -13.12
N VAL A 38 -12.54 -2.89 -12.11
CA VAL A 38 -12.83 -4.32 -11.96
C VAL A 38 -13.70 -4.53 -10.74
N ASP A 39 -14.92 -4.98 -11.00
CA ASP A 39 -15.93 -5.27 -10.00
C ASP A 39 -15.78 -6.72 -9.49
N ASP A 40 -15.62 -6.87 -8.19
CA ASP A 40 -15.41 -8.15 -7.52
C ASP A 40 -16.74 -8.86 -7.18
N CYS A 41 -17.61 -8.98 -8.19
CA CYS A 41 -18.92 -9.62 -8.06
C CYS A 41 -19.84 -8.91 -7.05
N SER A 42 -20.03 -7.58 -7.23
CA SER A 42 -20.95 -6.79 -6.40
C SER A 42 -22.38 -7.29 -6.49
N SER A 43 -23.07 -7.28 -5.35
CA SER A 43 -24.50 -7.64 -5.23
C SER A 43 -25.42 -6.42 -5.12
N ASP A 44 -24.86 -5.22 -4.97
CA ASP A 44 -25.57 -3.95 -4.92
C ASP A 44 -25.69 -3.28 -6.31
N ASN A 45 -26.07 -2.02 -6.36
CA ASN A 45 -26.24 -1.28 -7.61
C ASN A 45 -24.95 -0.67 -8.18
N THR A 46 -23.77 -1.07 -7.72
CA THR A 46 -22.45 -0.52 -8.13
C THR A 46 -22.33 -0.45 -9.65
N LEU A 47 -22.54 -1.56 -10.36
CA LEU A 47 -22.34 -1.62 -11.82
C LEU A 47 -23.24 -0.65 -12.57
N ASN A 48 -24.51 -0.50 -12.17
CA ASN A 48 -25.42 0.44 -12.83
C ASN A 48 -24.96 1.90 -12.63
N VAL A 49 -24.40 2.23 -11.46
CA VAL A 49 -23.83 3.56 -11.21
C VAL A 49 -22.63 3.79 -12.13
N VAL A 50 -21.74 2.81 -12.26
CA VAL A 50 -20.53 2.88 -13.09
C VAL A 50 -20.85 3.00 -14.57
N GLU A 51 -21.85 2.26 -15.08
CA GLU A 51 -22.30 2.28 -16.47
C GLU A 51 -22.69 3.72 -16.94
N ALA A 52 -23.22 4.54 -16.06
CA ALA A 52 -23.60 5.94 -16.36
C ALA A 52 -22.39 6.83 -16.74
N TYR A 53 -21.16 6.36 -16.54
CA TYR A 53 -19.92 7.08 -16.86
C TYR A 53 -19.25 6.63 -18.16
N LYS A 54 -19.71 5.58 -18.83
CA LYS A 54 -19.10 5.05 -20.07
C LYS A 54 -18.93 6.09 -21.17
N ASN A 55 -19.87 7.02 -21.31
CA ASN A 55 -19.80 8.08 -22.32
C ASN A 55 -19.07 9.35 -21.83
N LYS A 56 -18.60 9.36 -20.57
CA LYS A 56 -17.97 10.52 -19.94
C LYS A 56 -16.47 10.33 -19.72
N LEU A 57 -16.04 9.06 -19.64
CA LEU A 57 -14.65 8.63 -19.39
C LEU A 57 -14.25 7.56 -20.42
N ASN A 58 -12.97 7.45 -20.70
CA ASN A 58 -12.40 6.26 -21.35
C ASN A 58 -12.40 5.13 -20.31
N LEU A 59 -13.52 4.44 -20.17
CA LEU A 59 -13.83 3.53 -19.06
C LEU A 59 -13.96 2.09 -19.54
N ILE A 60 -13.12 1.23 -18.99
CA ILE A 60 -13.19 -0.23 -19.15
C ILE A 60 -13.81 -0.79 -17.87
N ILE A 61 -14.89 -1.55 -18.01
CA ILE A 61 -15.59 -2.21 -16.90
C ILE A 61 -15.45 -3.72 -17.09
N LYS A 62 -14.96 -4.40 -16.07
CA LYS A 62 -14.92 -5.86 -16.01
C LYS A 62 -15.48 -6.34 -14.69
N GLN A 63 -16.36 -7.32 -14.71
CA GLN A 63 -16.86 -7.99 -13.52
C GLN A 63 -16.20 -9.36 -13.41
N LEU A 64 -15.82 -9.76 -12.21
CA LEU A 64 -15.37 -11.13 -11.91
C LEU A 64 -16.58 -12.06 -11.73
N ASP A 65 -16.43 -13.32 -12.07
CA ASP A 65 -17.49 -14.32 -11.97
C ASP A 65 -17.87 -14.65 -10.53
N THR A 66 -16.93 -14.50 -9.60
CA THR A 66 -17.10 -14.76 -8.18
C THR A 66 -16.31 -13.73 -7.38
N ASN A 67 -16.79 -13.43 -6.17
CA ASN A 67 -16.05 -12.60 -5.22
C ASN A 67 -14.72 -13.26 -4.86
N SER A 68 -13.62 -12.52 -5.01
CA SER A 68 -12.26 -13.01 -4.77
C SER A 68 -11.82 -12.93 -3.31
N GLY A 69 -12.59 -12.26 -2.47
CA GLY A 69 -12.30 -12.06 -1.05
C GLY A 69 -11.30 -10.95 -0.74
N GLY A 70 -10.90 -10.15 -1.74
CA GLY A 70 -9.98 -9.03 -1.53
C GLY A 70 -9.66 -8.25 -2.81
N PRO A 71 -9.02 -7.09 -2.69
CA PRO A 71 -8.76 -6.22 -3.83
C PRO A 71 -7.58 -6.69 -4.72
N GLY A 72 -6.81 -7.69 -4.31
CA GLY A 72 -5.63 -8.16 -5.03
C GLY A 72 -5.96 -8.65 -6.43
N LYS A 73 -6.89 -9.61 -6.55
CA LYS A 73 -7.31 -10.15 -7.85
C LYS A 73 -7.97 -9.13 -8.78
N PRO A 74 -8.90 -8.27 -8.32
CA PRO A 74 -9.39 -7.16 -9.14
C PRO A 74 -8.27 -6.23 -9.64
N ARG A 75 -7.29 -5.89 -8.80
CA ARG A 75 -6.15 -5.05 -9.19
C ARG A 75 -5.26 -5.75 -10.23
N ASN A 76 -4.94 -7.03 -10.05
CA ASN A 76 -4.16 -7.80 -11.03
C ASN A 76 -4.90 -7.91 -12.37
N THR A 77 -6.20 -8.18 -12.33
CA THR A 77 -7.02 -8.26 -13.55
C THR A 77 -7.01 -6.93 -14.31
N ALA A 78 -7.12 -5.80 -13.60
CA ALA A 78 -7.04 -4.48 -14.21
C ALA A 78 -5.63 -4.17 -14.74
N LEU A 79 -4.58 -4.56 -14.01
CA LEU A 79 -3.18 -4.36 -14.40
C LEU A 79 -2.85 -5.05 -15.73
N GLN A 80 -3.41 -6.24 -15.99
CA GLN A 80 -3.26 -6.94 -17.26
C GLN A 80 -3.87 -6.18 -18.44
N LEU A 81 -4.92 -5.38 -18.20
CA LEU A 81 -5.60 -4.57 -19.22
C LEU A 81 -4.95 -3.20 -19.42
N ALA A 82 -4.12 -2.75 -18.49
CA ALA A 82 -3.53 -1.42 -18.47
C ALA A 82 -2.64 -1.14 -19.69
N GLN A 83 -2.86 0.00 -20.37
CA GLN A 83 -2.09 0.45 -21.54
C GLN A 83 -1.29 1.72 -21.27
N GLY A 84 -1.52 2.39 -20.15
CA GLY A 84 -0.83 3.61 -19.76
C GLY A 84 0.66 3.38 -19.46
N GLU A 85 1.46 4.41 -19.67
CA GLU A 85 2.88 4.44 -19.27
C GLU A 85 3.02 4.27 -17.75
N TYR A 86 2.05 4.82 -17.01
CA TYR A 86 1.95 4.69 -15.56
C TYR A 86 0.60 4.10 -15.16
N VAL A 87 0.63 3.28 -14.13
CA VAL A 87 -0.56 2.77 -13.43
C VAL A 87 -0.75 3.55 -12.14
N PHE A 88 -1.97 3.91 -11.82
CA PHE A 88 -2.36 4.52 -10.56
C PHE A 88 -3.52 3.74 -9.92
N PHE A 89 -3.30 3.17 -8.75
CA PHE A 89 -4.36 2.50 -7.99
C PHE A 89 -5.12 3.49 -7.13
N VAL A 90 -6.44 3.48 -7.27
CA VAL A 90 -7.36 4.35 -6.51
C VAL A 90 -8.47 3.49 -5.94
N ASP A 91 -8.71 3.58 -4.63
CA ASP A 91 -9.76 2.82 -3.98
C ASP A 91 -11.14 3.41 -4.30
N SER A 92 -12.15 2.56 -4.42
CA SER A 92 -13.48 2.94 -4.91
C SER A 92 -14.26 3.91 -4.01
N ASP A 93 -13.83 4.07 -2.77
CA ASP A 93 -14.42 4.95 -1.75
C ASP A 93 -13.65 6.26 -1.52
N ASP A 94 -12.58 6.48 -2.29
CA ASP A 94 -11.72 7.67 -2.25
C ASP A 94 -11.92 8.56 -3.49
N TYR A 95 -11.20 9.68 -3.58
CA TYR A 95 -11.19 10.55 -4.75
C TYR A 95 -9.87 11.31 -4.90
N ILE A 96 -9.66 11.95 -6.07
CA ILE A 96 -8.41 12.65 -6.37
C ILE A 96 -8.64 14.13 -6.68
N ASN A 97 -7.59 14.94 -6.48
CA ASN A 97 -7.61 16.36 -6.86
C ASN A 97 -7.78 16.52 -8.37
N LYS A 98 -8.49 17.57 -8.79
CA LYS A 98 -8.75 17.84 -10.21
C LYS A 98 -7.49 17.99 -11.08
N ASP A 99 -6.36 18.35 -10.50
CA ASP A 99 -5.10 18.57 -11.20
C ASP A 99 -4.10 17.40 -11.04
N THR A 100 -4.50 16.31 -10.38
CA THR A 100 -3.59 15.21 -10.04
C THR A 100 -2.89 14.66 -11.28
N LEU A 101 -3.63 14.29 -12.32
CA LEU A 101 -3.04 13.68 -13.52
C LEU A 101 -2.16 14.68 -14.29
N LYS A 102 -2.57 15.93 -14.38
CA LYS A 102 -1.80 17.00 -15.04
C LYS A 102 -0.47 17.24 -14.33
N ASP A 103 -0.50 17.41 -13.02
CA ASP A 103 0.69 17.73 -12.24
C ASP A 103 1.66 16.55 -12.19
N VAL A 104 1.14 15.32 -12.00
CA VAL A 104 1.96 14.11 -12.04
C VAL A 104 2.57 13.90 -13.43
N SER A 105 1.82 14.13 -14.53
CA SER A 105 2.37 14.02 -15.88
C SER A 105 3.58 14.95 -16.07
N LYS A 106 3.43 16.24 -15.71
CA LYS A 106 4.51 17.21 -15.77
C LYS A 106 5.72 16.79 -14.92
N PHE A 107 5.44 16.28 -13.73
CA PHE A 107 6.48 15.87 -12.77
C PHE A 107 7.31 14.69 -13.30
N VAL A 108 6.65 13.62 -13.79
CA VAL A 108 7.35 12.43 -14.30
C VAL A 108 8.06 12.68 -15.64
N ASP A 109 7.57 13.61 -16.46
CA ASP A 109 8.26 14.03 -17.69
C ASP A 109 9.60 14.72 -17.40
N GLN A 110 9.75 15.35 -16.23
CA GLN A 110 10.97 16.00 -15.79
C GLN A 110 11.96 15.07 -15.09
N ASN A 111 11.47 14.16 -14.23
CA ASN A 111 12.33 13.35 -13.36
C ASN A 111 12.42 11.87 -13.76
N HIS A 112 11.52 11.38 -14.63
CA HIS A 112 11.46 9.98 -15.09
C HIS A 112 11.37 8.94 -13.96
N ALA A 113 10.71 9.27 -12.84
CA ALA A 113 10.56 8.36 -11.72
C ALA A 113 9.79 7.09 -12.10
N ASP A 114 10.19 5.97 -11.51
CA ASP A 114 9.50 4.68 -11.68
C ASP A 114 8.32 4.55 -10.72
N VAL A 115 8.44 5.16 -9.53
CA VAL A 115 7.36 5.23 -8.53
C VAL A 115 7.21 6.67 -8.06
N VAL A 116 5.98 7.17 -8.06
CA VAL A 116 5.66 8.51 -7.53
C VAL A 116 4.64 8.40 -6.40
N LEU A 117 5.07 8.84 -5.23
CA LEU A 117 4.18 9.06 -4.10
C LEU A 117 3.54 10.42 -4.24
N VAL A 118 2.24 10.51 -4.04
CA VAL A 118 1.50 11.77 -4.03
C VAL A 118 0.96 12.08 -2.65
N LYS A 119 1.00 13.35 -2.25
CA LYS A 119 0.51 13.76 -0.93
C LYS A 119 -0.95 13.40 -0.75
N MET A 120 -1.23 12.76 0.38
CA MET A 120 -2.57 12.34 0.77
C MET A 120 -3.15 13.29 1.82
N GLU A 121 -4.47 13.44 1.79
CA GLU A 121 -5.24 14.09 2.85
C GLU A 121 -6.38 13.18 3.31
N GLY A 122 -6.56 13.10 4.62
CA GLY A 122 -7.65 12.33 5.21
C GLY A 122 -8.93 13.16 5.30
N VAL A 123 -10.03 12.54 4.89
CA VAL A 123 -11.37 13.14 4.90
C VAL A 123 -12.24 12.42 5.93
N ASN A 124 -13.15 13.15 6.58
CA ASN A 124 -14.05 12.62 7.62
C ASN A 124 -13.31 11.94 8.79
N GLY A 125 -12.13 12.46 9.17
CA GLY A 125 -11.33 11.89 10.26
C GLY A 125 -10.52 10.65 9.88
N ARG A 126 -10.31 10.38 8.58
CA ARG A 126 -9.40 9.34 8.11
C ARG A 126 -7.95 9.72 8.42
N GLY A 127 -7.23 8.85 9.14
CA GLY A 127 -5.80 8.99 9.31
C GLY A 127 -5.04 8.66 8.02
N VAL A 128 -4.05 9.47 7.65
CA VAL A 128 -3.16 9.24 6.49
C VAL A 128 -1.70 9.44 6.88
N PRO A 129 -0.75 8.78 6.21
CA PRO A 129 0.67 9.03 6.38
C PRO A 129 1.03 10.48 6.00
N LYS A 130 1.88 11.14 6.82
CA LYS A 130 2.26 12.54 6.59
C LYS A 130 3.78 12.75 6.53
N SER A 131 4.54 11.91 7.22
CA SER A 131 5.97 12.14 7.47
C SER A 131 6.85 12.16 6.21
N MET A 132 6.42 11.48 5.14
CA MET A 132 7.10 11.44 3.84
C MET A 132 6.69 12.58 2.90
N PHE A 133 5.61 13.31 3.21
CA PHE A 133 5.04 14.36 2.36
C PHE A 133 5.36 15.78 2.87
N LYS A 134 6.54 15.98 3.47
CA LYS A 134 6.98 17.31 3.96
C LYS A 134 7.31 18.25 2.82
N GLU A 135 7.94 17.73 1.77
CA GLU A 135 8.36 18.46 0.60
C GLU A 135 8.33 17.59 -0.65
N THR A 136 8.24 18.22 -1.81
CA THR A 136 8.41 17.57 -3.11
C THR A 136 9.87 17.21 -3.32
N SER A 137 10.15 16.00 -3.80
CA SER A 137 11.50 15.52 -4.09
C SER A 137 11.55 14.67 -5.34
N ASP A 138 12.48 14.95 -6.22
CA ASP A 138 12.69 14.22 -7.48
C ASP A 138 13.29 12.83 -7.29
N ALA A 139 13.97 12.60 -6.17
CA ALA A 139 14.57 11.32 -5.85
C ALA A 139 14.66 11.12 -4.34
N VAL A 140 14.08 10.02 -3.87
CA VAL A 140 14.17 9.54 -2.48
C VAL A 140 14.54 8.06 -2.46
N THR A 141 15.10 7.62 -1.35
CA THR A 141 15.41 6.21 -1.10
C THR A 141 14.68 5.69 0.12
N LEU A 142 14.62 4.38 0.29
CA LEU A 142 14.08 3.74 1.48
C LEU A 142 14.84 4.12 2.76
N ALA A 143 16.11 4.48 2.64
CA ALA A 143 16.98 4.83 3.75
C ALA A 143 16.96 6.33 4.11
N ASN A 144 16.87 7.23 3.11
CA ASN A 144 16.94 8.68 3.36
C ASN A 144 15.58 9.38 3.52
N SER A 145 14.50 8.60 3.49
CA SER A 145 13.15 9.14 3.57
C SER A 145 12.23 8.23 4.39
N ARG A 146 11.03 8.72 4.65
CA ARG A 146 10.02 7.97 5.42
C ARG A 146 9.06 7.17 4.54
N ILE A 147 9.40 6.92 3.26
CA ILE A 147 8.47 6.24 2.34
C ILE A 147 8.15 4.80 2.74
N ILE A 148 9.04 4.13 3.49
CA ILE A 148 8.80 2.80 4.04
C ILE A 148 7.58 2.76 4.98
N TYR A 149 7.17 3.90 5.52
CA TYR A 149 5.98 4.02 6.39
C TYR A 149 4.67 4.13 5.60
N THR A 150 4.72 4.15 4.26
CA THR A 150 3.53 4.13 3.40
C THR A 150 3.63 3.03 2.36
N LEU A 151 3.14 1.85 2.70
CA LEU A 151 3.13 0.66 1.83
C LEU A 151 1.75 0.38 1.22
N SER A 152 0.82 1.36 1.24
CA SER A 152 -0.42 1.27 0.44
C SER A 152 -0.10 1.33 -1.06
N PRO A 153 -0.90 0.74 -1.95
CA PRO A 153 -0.64 0.77 -3.38
C PRO A 153 -1.04 2.08 -4.06
N THR A 154 -1.67 3.02 -3.36
CA THR A 154 -2.18 4.30 -3.86
C THR A 154 -1.06 5.26 -4.29
N LYS A 155 -0.31 4.86 -5.33
CA LYS A 155 0.83 5.56 -5.93
C LYS A 155 0.81 5.38 -7.43
N PHE A 156 1.60 6.18 -8.14
CA PHE A 156 1.87 5.97 -9.54
C PHE A 156 3.07 5.06 -9.71
N TYR A 157 2.92 4.03 -10.53
CA TYR A 157 3.97 3.08 -10.86
C TYR A 157 4.18 3.06 -12.37
N ARG A 158 5.43 3.14 -12.82
CA ARG A 158 5.75 2.92 -14.23
C ARG A 158 5.34 1.50 -14.62
N THR A 159 4.53 1.36 -15.65
CA THR A 159 3.98 0.06 -16.06
C THR A 159 5.07 -0.93 -16.44
N SER A 160 6.17 -0.47 -17.06
CA SER A 160 7.30 -1.34 -17.38
C SER A 160 7.99 -1.87 -16.13
N LEU A 161 8.14 -1.08 -15.04
CA LEU A 161 8.67 -1.59 -13.78
C LEU A 161 7.87 -2.79 -13.28
N LEU A 162 6.54 -2.68 -13.29
CA LEU A 162 5.67 -3.77 -12.81
C LEU A 162 5.78 -5.02 -13.68
N ARG A 163 5.83 -4.84 -15.01
CA ARG A 163 5.91 -5.95 -15.98
C ARG A 163 7.27 -6.62 -16.01
N ASP A 164 8.34 -5.84 -16.06
CA ASP A 164 9.71 -6.36 -16.18
C ASP A 164 10.13 -7.17 -14.94
N HIS A 165 9.56 -6.85 -13.78
CA HIS A 165 9.83 -7.56 -12.52
C HIS A 165 8.67 -8.47 -12.07
N ALA A 166 7.67 -8.70 -12.93
CA ALA A 166 6.48 -9.52 -12.61
C ALA A 166 5.85 -9.16 -11.26
N ILE A 167 5.68 -7.84 -11.00
CA ILE A 167 5.13 -7.34 -9.74
C ILE A 167 3.61 -7.40 -9.81
N GLU A 168 3.04 -8.30 -9.04
CA GLU A 168 1.60 -8.53 -8.92
C GLU A 168 1.21 -8.61 -7.45
N PHE A 169 -0.07 -8.39 -7.16
CA PHE A 169 -0.63 -8.61 -5.82
C PHE A 169 -0.75 -10.10 -5.56
N PRO A 170 -0.29 -10.61 -4.40
CA PRO A 170 -0.54 -11.98 -4.03
C PRO A 170 -2.06 -12.20 -3.80
N GLU A 171 -2.65 -13.17 -4.50
CA GLU A 171 -4.09 -13.44 -4.43
C GLU A 171 -4.45 -14.44 -3.32
N ASP A 172 -3.46 -15.14 -2.78
CA ASP A 172 -3.58 -16.13 -1.70
C ASP A 172 -3.42 -15.52 -0.29
N LEU A 173 -3.10 -14.22 -0.20
CA LEU A 173 -2.93 -13.52 1.05
C LEU A 173 -4.19 -12.69 1.41
N ARG A 174 -4.67 -12.86 2.61
CA ARG A 174 -5.88 -12.16 3.10
C ARG A 174 -5.61 -10.78 3.68
N SER A 175 -4.35 -10.40 3.88
CA SER A 175 -3.96 -9.13 4.50
C SER A 175 -2.57 -8.72 4.09
N ALA A 176 -2.34 -7.41 4.00
CA ALA A 176 -1.05 -6.79 3.70
C ALA A 176 -0.47 -7.16 2.31
N GLU A 177 -1.31 -7.66 1.40
CA GLU A 177 -0.96 -7.92 0.00
C GLU A 177 -0.43 -6.66 -0.70
N ASP A 178 -0.96 -5.51 -0.30
CA ASP A 178 -0.56 -4.18 -0.74
C ASP A 178 0.86 -3.82 -0.30
N GLN A 179 1.26 -4.22 0.92
CA GLN A 179 2.59 -3.94 1.45
C GLN A 179 3.66 -4.71 0.68
N LEU A 180 3.41 -5.99 0.37
CA LEU A 180 4.34 -6.81 -0.41
C LEU A 180 4.46 -6.28 -1.83
N PHE A 181 3.34 -5.95 -2.50
CA PHE A 181 3.34 -5.34 -3.83
C PHE A 181 4.17 -4.04 -3.86
N THR A 182 3.90 -3.14 -2.91
CA THR A 182 4.57 -1.85 -2.85
C THR A 182 6.06 -2.00 -2.56
N MET A 183 6.44 -2.91 -1.64
CA MET A 183 7.85 -3.17 -1.36
C MET A 183 8.58 -3.73 -2.57
N LYS A 184 7.99 -4.69 -3.29
CA LYS A 184 8.56 -5.19 -4.56
C LYS A 184 8.82 -4.06 -5.54
N ALA A 185 7.87 -3.13 -5.69
CA ALA A 185 8.07 -1.97 -6.55
C ALA A 185 9.20 -1.05 -6.05
N TYR A 186 9.25 -0.78 -4.75
CA TYR A 186 10.28 0.10 -4.18
C TYR A 186 11.71 -0.45 -4.34
N VAL A 187 11.92 -1.74 -4.06
CA VAL A 187 13.27 -2.32 -4.12
C VAL A 187 13.79 -2.51 -5.56
N ASN A 188 12.91 -2.54 -6.55
CA ASN A 188 13.26 -2.69 -7.96
C ASN A 188 13.22 -1.36 -8.74
N ALA A 189 12.69 -0.28 -8.15
CA ALA A 189 12.65 1.03 -8.78
C ALA A 189 14.05 1.66 -8.85
N LYS A 190 14.42 2.20 -10.02
CA LYS A 190 15.65 2.99 -10.18
C LYS A 190 15.51 4.39 -9.60
N ARG A 191 14.29 4.93 -9.60
CA ARG A 191 13.99 6.26 -9.05
C ARG A 191 12.60 6.27 -8.42
N ILE A 192 12.54 6.71 -7.18
CA ILE A 192 11.30 6.96 -6.45
C ILE A 192 11.25 8.46 -6.16
N ALA A 193 10.10 9.09 -6.41
CA ALA A 193 9.90 10.52 -6.21
C ALA A 193 8.65 10.79 -5.36
N VAL A 194 8.60 11.96 -4.76
CA VAL A 194 7.49 12.42 -3.92
C VAL A 194 6.98 13.74 -4.44
N LEU A 195 5.70 13.82 -4.75
CA LEU A 195 5.00 15.05 -5.13
C LEU A 195 4.09 15.49 -3.98
N ALA A 196 4.45 16.59 -3.29
CA ALA A 196 3.85 16.98 -2.03
C ALA A 196 3.41 18.46 -1.96
N ASP A 197 3.35 19.17 -3.08
CA ASP A 197 3.02 20.61 -3.12
C ASP A 197 1.61 20.91 -2.58
N LYS A 198 0.69 19.99 -2.80
CA LYS A 198 -0.70 20.04 -2.31
C LYS A 198 -1.24 18.62 -2.14
N PRO A 199 -2.40 18.41 -1.53
CA PRO A 199 -3.08 17.11 -1.55
C PRO A 199 -3.50 16.73 -2.98
N TYR A 200 -3.16 15.50 -3.37
CA TYR A 200 -3.50 14.91 -4.67
C TYR A 200 -4.47 13.74 -4.54
N TYR A 201 -4.45 13.05 -3.39
CA TYR A 201 -5.30 11.92 -3.07
C TYR A 201 -6.05 12.17 -1.76
N TYR A 202 -7.34 11.96 -1.76
CA TYR A 202 -8.20 12.15 -0.60
C TYR A 202 -8.72 10.79 -0.13
N ALA A 203 -8.17 10.34 1.00
CA ALA A 203 -8.59 9.09 1.64
C ALA A 203 -9.76 9.36 2.58
N THR A 204 -10.90 8.73 2.32
CA THR A 204 -12.14 9.03 3.03
C THR A 204 -12.46 7.96 4.06
N LYS A 205 -12.85 8.39 5.26
CA LYS A 205 -13.46 7.49 6.23
C LYS A 205 -14.94 7.32 5.91
N ARG A 206 -15.35 6.10 5.64
CA ARG A 206 -16.75 5.74 5.38
C ARG A 206 -17.34 5.03 6.60
N GLU A 207 -18.67 5.04 6.71
CA GLU A 207 -19.39 4.24 7.70
C GLU A 207 -19.48 2.78 7.22
N GLY A 208 -19.30 1.82 8.12
CA GLY A 208 -19.39 0.39 7.84
C GLY A 208 -18.09 -0.38 8.13
N GLU A 209 -18.13 -1.67 7.86
CA GLU A 209 -16.97 -2.54 8.03
C GLU A 209 -15.96 -2.30 6.90
N HIS A 210 -14.71 -2.04 7.28
CA HIS A 210 -13.58 -1.95 6.35
C HIS A 210 -12.84 -3.28 6.34
N MET A 211 -12.33 -3.70 5.17
CA MET A 211 -11.50 -4.91 5.06
C MET A 211 -10.28 -4.87 5.98
N SER A 212 -9.76 -3.67 6.28
CA SER A 212 -8.65 -3.48 7.23
C SER A 212 -8.99 -3.85 8.68
N SER A 213 -10.27 -4.03 9.03
CA SER A 213 -10.73 -4.45 10.36
C SER A 213 -10.95 -5.96 10.50
N ALA A 214 -10.83 -6.73 9.41
CA ALA A 214 -10.97 -8.18 9.46
C ALA A 214 -9.86 -8.80 10.32
N TYR A 215 -10.23 -9.86 11.07
CA TYR A 215 -9.26 -10.63 11.84
C TYR A 215 -8.25 -11.31 10.90
N VAL A 216 -6.98 -11.18 11.24
CA VAL A 216 -5.85 -11.84 10.56
C VAL A 216 -5.14 -12.71 11.58
N SER A 217 -4.86 -13.96 11.22
CA SER A 217 -4.06 -14.84 12.08
C SER A 217 -2.62 -14.34 12.21
N PRO A 218 -1.92 -14.62 13.33
CA PRO A 218 -0.51 -14.27 13.45
C PRO A 218 0.35 -14.90 12.36
N GLU A 219 0.05 -16.14 11.96
CA GLU A 219 0.76 -16.87 10.93
C GLU A 219 0.63 -16.17 9.57
N ASP A 220 -0.59 -15.78 9.18
CA ASP A 220 -0.84 -15.07 7.93
C ASP A 220 -0.16 -13.69 7.93
N PHE A 221 -0.25 -12.96 9.05
CA PHE A 221 0.38 -11.66 9.17
C PHE A 221 1.91 -11.73 9.04
N TYR A 222 2.55 -12.62 9.81
CA TYR A 222 4.02 -12.74 9.79
C TYR A 222 4.55 -13.49 8.57
N LYS A 223 3.73 -14.27 7.88
CA LYS A 223 4.05 -14.79 6.53
C LYS A 223 4.34 -13.63 5.57
N VAL A 224 3.48 -12.62 5.56
CA VAL A 224 3.68 -11.45 4.70
C VAL A 224 4.92 -10.66 5.10
N MET A 225 5.12 -10.41 6.40
CA MET A 225 6.33 -9.73 6.89
C MET A 225 7.61 -10.48 6.50
N SER A 226 7.58 -11.82 6.54
CA SER A 226 8.68 -12.66 6.09
C SER A 226 8.94 -12.53 4.59
N LEU A 227 7.89 -12.54 3.76
CA LEU A 227 8.02 -12.34 2.32
C LEU A 227 8.60 -10.97 1.98
N ILE A 228 8.18 -9.91 2.68
CA ILE A 228 8.74 -8.57 2.50
C ILE A 228 10.24 -8.56 2.88
N THR A 229 10.61 -9.23 3.97
CA THR A 229 12.02 -9.37 4.38
C THR A 229 12.84 -10.07 3.29
N GLU A 230 12.33 -11.17 2.73
CA GLU A 230 12.96 -11.89 1.64
C GLU A 230 13.12 -11.02 0.38
N GLU A 231 12.13 -10.22 0.02
CA GLU A 231 12.22 -9.27 -1.11
C GLU A 231 13.32 -8.23 -0.89
N ILE A 232 13.44 -7.67 0.32
CA ILE A 232 14.51 -6.72 0.65
C ILE A 232 15.87 -7.40 0.54
N LEU A 233 16.05 -8.59 1.13
CA LEU A 233 17.31 -9.31 1.15
C LEU A 233 17.75 -9.78 -0.25
N ASN A 234 16.82 -10.15 -1.12
CA ASN A 234 17.08 -10.59 -2.49
C ASN A 234 17.16 -9.43 -3.51
N SER A 235 16.84 -8.20 -3.09
CA SER A 235 16.83 -7.03 -3.97
C SER A 235 18.24 -6.62 -4.45
N PRO A 236 18.36 -5.79 -5.49
CA PRO A 236 19.62 -5.25 -5.95
C PRO A 236 20.20 -4.14 -5.06
N LEU A 237 19.53 -3.75 -3.98
CA LEU A 237 19.97 -2.69 -3.08
C LEU A 237 21.31 -3.04 -2.40
N GLU A 238 22.24 -2.09 -2.36
CA GLU A 238 23.51 -2.26 -1.66
C GLU A 238 23.36 -2.18 -0.13
N ASN A 239 22.40 -1.36 0.34
CA ASN A 239 22.15 -1.09 1.75
C ASN A 239 20.96 -1.88 2.34
N LYS A 240 20.80 -3.14 1.95
CA LYS A 240 19.67 -4.02 2.34
C LYS A 240 19.44 -4.08 3.84
N ASN A 241 20.49 -4.23 4.61
CA ASN A 241 20.41 -4.34 6.08
C ASN A 241 19.88 -3.04 6.70
N GLU A 242 20.29 -1.87 6.18
CA GLU A 242 19.80 -0.58 6.63
C GLU A 242 18.29 -0.43 6.31
N VAL A 243 17.89 -0.76 5.09
CA VAL A 243 16.46 -0.76 4.68
C VAL A 243 15.66 -1.72 5.54
N LEU A 244 16.20 -2.90 5.84
CA LEU A 244 15.54 -3.87 6.71
C LEU A 244 15.44 -3.35 8.15
N GLY A 245 16.43 -2.63 8.66
CA GLY A 245 16.36 -1.94 9.96
C GLY A 245 15.17 -0.96 10.01
N TYR A 246 15.01 -0.12 8.99
CA TYR A 246 13.83 0.78 8.90
C TYR A 246 12.51 0.02 8.76
N PHE A 247 12.50 -1.13 8.09
CA PHE A 247 11.30 -1.97 8.02
C PHE A 247 10.91 -2.55 9.38
N ILE A 248 11.90 -2.98 10.17
CA ILE A 248 11.70 -3.45 11.54
C ILE A 248 11.26 -2.31 12.46
N ASP A 249 11.86 -1.11 12.36
CA ASP A 249 11.40 0.08 13.08
C ASP A 249 9.94 0.41 12.78
N ARG A 250 9.56 0.34 11.49
CA ARG A 250 8.17 0.50 11.08
C ARG A 250 7.28 -0.55 11.74
N HIS A 251 7.71 -1.82 11.74
CA HIS A 251 6.95 -2.91 12.32
C HIS A 251 6.63 -2.63 13.79
N PHE A 252 7.61 -2.27 14.61
CA PHE A 252 7.41 -1.95 16.02
C PHE A 252 6.71 -0.61 16.26
N SER A 253 6.73 0.31 15.29
CA SER A 253 6.03 1.61 15.39
C SER A 253 4.54 1.51 15.07
N PHE A 254 4.09 0.48 14.33
CA PHE A 254 2.72 0.37 13.86
C PHE A 254 1.82 -0.43 14.80
N SER A 255 0.60 0.05 14.90
CA SER A 255 -0.35 -0.24 15.94
C SER A 255 -0.90 -1.67 16.06
N ARG A 256 -0.62 -2.59 15.13
CA ARG A 256 -1.05 -4.00 15.29
C ARG A 256 -0.13 -4.80 16.20
N THR A 257 1.13 -4.39 16.24
CA THR A 257 2.19 -5.01 17.05
C THR A 257 2.70 -4.08 18.13
N ASN A 258 2.43 -2.80 18.01
CA ASN A 258 2.61 -1.83 19.07
C ASN A 258 1.43 -1.96 20.04
N ASN A 259 1.72 -2.23 21.30
CA ASN A 259 0.77 -2.60 22.36
C ASN A 259 0.26 -4.06 22.29
N PHE A 260 1.19 -4.99 22.02
CA PHE A 260 0.94 -6.44 22.12
C PHE A 260 0.20 -6.80 23.42
N SER A 261 0.64 -6.25 24.56
CA SER A 261 0.05 -6.47 25.87
C SER A 261 -1.41 -6.03 25.97
N LEU A 262 -1.80 -4.96 25.25
CA LEU A 262 -3.14 -4.35 25.36
C LEU A 262 -4.11 -4.81 24.26
N LYS A 263 -3.61 -5.17 23.09
CA LYS A 263 -4.45 -5.41 21.91
C LYS A 263 -4.68 -6.87 21.60
N ILE A 264 -3.78 -7.74 22.04
CA ILE A 264 -3.89 -9.17 21.79
C ILE A 264 -4.50 -9.82 23.03
N ALA A 265 -5.59 -10.57 22.83
CA ALA A 265 -6.22 -11.32 23.90
C ALA A 265 -5.26 -12.35 24.51
N ASP A 266 -5.32 -12.55 25.81
CA ASP A 266 -4.35 -13.35 26.57
C ASP A 266 -4.21 -14.79 26.05
N ASP A 267 -5.31 -15.40 25.63
CA ASP A 267 -5.33 -16.74 25.04
C ASP A 267 -4.68 -16.85 23.65
N LYS A 268 -4.37 -15.72 23.01
CA LYS A 268 -3.72 -15.64 21.70
C LYS A 268 -2.29 -15.14 21.75
N LYS A 269 -1.83 -14.61 22.87
CA LYS A 269 -0.51 -13.99 23.00
C LYS A 269 0.63 -14.94 22.69
N GLU A 270 0.53 -16.21 23.08
CA GLU A 270 1.56 -17.22 22.80
C GLU A 270 1.72 -17.44 21.30
N ALA A 271 0.62 -17.67 20.57
CA ALA A 271 0.67 -17.84 19.11
C ALA A 271 1.23 -16.60 18.38
N TRP A 272 0.87 -15.39 18.83
CA TRP A 272 1.41 -14.16 18.27
C TRP A 272 2.90 -14.00 18.57
N MET A 273 3.36 -14.34 19.77
CA MET A 273 4.78 -14.28 20.12
C MET A 273 5.62 -15.30 19.33
N ASP A 274 5.10 -16.51 19.17
CA ASP A 274 5.75 -17.56 18.39
C ASP A 274 5.91 -17.12 16.93
N ALA A 275 4.85 -16.62 16.31
CA ALA A 275 4.89 -16.15 14.93
C ALA A 275 5.78 -14.91 14.75
N LEU A 276 5.79 -13.97 15.69
CA LEU A 276 6.71 -12.85 15.72
C LEU A 276 8.16 -13.34 15.80
N GLY A 277 8.44 -14.27 16.72
CA GLY A 277 9.79 -14.85 16.89
C GLY A 277 10.26 -15.55 15.63
N ASP A 278 9.42 -16.35 14.98
CA ASP A 278 9.75 -17.04 13.74
C ASP A 278 10.06 -16.06 12.59
N PHE A 279 9.31 -14.96 12.54
CA PHE A 279 9.59 -13.85 11.60
C PHE A 279 10.94 -13.19 11.91
N ILE A 280 11.18 -12.78 13.17
CA ILE A 280 12.42 -12.09 13.55
C ILE A 280 13.65 -12.97 13.40
N GLN A 281 13.55 -14.29 13.56
CA GLN A 281 14.65 -15.22 13.29
C GLN A 281 15.11 -15.24 11.83
N LYS A 282 14.26 -14.85 10.89
CA LYS A 282 14.62 -14.67 9.46
C LYS A 282 15.37 -13.37 9.18
N VAL A 283 15.30 -12.40 10.09
CA VAL A 283 16.03 -11.14 9.98
C VAL A 283 17.50 -11.37 10.39
N PRO A 284 18.49 -11.04 9.53
CA PRO A 284 19.91 -11.18 9.87
C PRO A 284 20.26 -10.42 11.17
N THR A 285 21.08 -11.01 12.03
CA THR A 285 21.50 -10.38 13.30
C THR A 285 22.28 -9.08 13.11
N ALA A 286 22.92 -8.90 11.95
CA ALA A 286 23.57 -7.64 11.59
C ALA A 286 22.60 -6.44 11.53
N VAL A 287 21.29 -6.69 11.40
CA VAL A 287 20.25 -5.66 11.40
C VAL A 287 19.97 -5.13 12.81
N ASP A 288 20.24 -5.89 13.84
CA ASP A 288 19.89 -5.54 15.23
C ASP A 288 20.54 -4.22 15.69
N GLU A 289 21.76 -3.92 15.20
CA GLU A 289 22.44 -2.66 15.48
C GLU A 289 21.90 -1.48 14.66
N LEU A 290 21.15 -1.73 13.58
CA LEU A 290 20.60 -0.73 12.67
C LEU A 290 19.17 -0.32 13.02
N VAL A 291 18.52 -1.09 13.90
CA VAL A 291 17.19 -0.78 14.44
C VAL A 291 17.30 0.37 15.46
N ASN A 292 16.27 1.20 15.53
CA ASN A 292 16.19 2.29 16.51
C ASN A 292 16.39 1.75 17.94
N ASP A 293 17.22 2.45 18.73
CA ASP A 293 17.59 2.02 20.10
C ASP A 293 16.37 1.71 20.98
N SER A 294 15.27 2.45 20.80
CA SER A 294 14.01 2.20 21.52
C SER A 294 13.42 0.82 21.20
N PHE A 295 13.67 0.25 20.03
CA PHE A 295 13.09 -1.04 19.62
C PHE A 295 14.06 -2.22 19.78
N LYS A 296 15.36 -1.98 20.03
CA LYS A 296 16.35 -3.06 20.23
C LYS A 296 15.95 -4.06 21.32
N PRO A 297 15.46 -3.64 22.50
CA PRO A 297 14.99 -4.59 23.51
C PRO A 297 13.81 -5.44 23.04
N LEU A 298 12.84 -4.86 22.34
CA LEU A 298 11.70 -5.60 21.79
C LEU A 298 12.17 -6.63 20.74
N LEU A 299 13.08 -6.24 19.85
CA LEU A 299 13.68 -7.12 18.86
C LEU A 299 14.40 -8.28 19.52
N HIS A 300 15.21 -8.00 20.56
CA HIS A 300 15.93 -9.02 21.31
C HIS A 300 15.01 -10.06 21.93
N TYR A 301 13.98 -9.64 22.69
CA TYR A 301 13.06 -10.57 23.32
C TYR A 301 12.15 -11.30 22.33
N ALA A 302 11.81 -10.67 21.20
CA ALA A 302 11.10 -11.33 20.11
C ALA A 302 11.95 -12.47 19.50
N ARG A 303 13.26 -12.28 19.28
CA ARG A 303 14.18 -13.35 18.82
C ARG A 303 14.22 -14.54 19.75
N LEU A 304 14.14 -14.28 21.05
CA LEU A 304 14.13 -15.33 22.10
C LEU A 304 12.77 -15.93 22.33
N LYS A 305 11.71 -15.38 21.72
CA LYS A 305 10.31 -15.71 22.01
C LYS A 305 9.97 -15.53 23.51
N ASP A 306 10.66 -14.60 24.16
CA ASP A 306 10.46 -14.32 25.59
C ASP A 306 9.33 -13.32 25.79
N MET A 307 8.12 -13.83 25.80
CA MET A 307 6.89 -13.04 25.92
C MET A 307 6.87 -12.20 27.20
N LYS A 308 7.33 -12.75 28.33
CA LYS A 308 7.31 -12.07 29.63
C LYS A 308 8.13 -10.77 29.59
N HIS A 309 9.38 -10.86 29.17
CA HIS A 309 10.25 -9.69 29.12
C HIS A 309 9.86 -8.76 27.97
N TYR A 310 9.37 -9.28 26.86
CA TYR A 310 8.83 -8.46 25.77
C TYR A 310 7.72 -7.56 26.26
N GLN A 311 6.72 -8.10 26.98
CA GLN A 311 5.63 -7.34 27.56
C GLN A 311 6.10 -6.30 28.60
N MET A 312 7.05 -6.66 29.46
CA MET A 312 7.63 -5.73 30.45
C MET A 312 8.31 -4.52 29.78
N VAL A 313 9.00 -4.75 28.67
CA VAL A 313 9.63 -3.67 27.88
C VAL A 313 8.55 -2.81 27.22
N GLU A 314 7.57 -3.45 26.57
CA GLU A 314 6.49 -2.73 25.88
C GLU A 314 5.67 -1.82 26.83
N GLU A 315 5.40 -2.29 28.03
CA GLU A 315 4.66 -1.54 29.07
C GLU A 315 5.48 -0.39 29.69
N SER A 316 6.79 -0.35 29.44
CA SER A 316 7.68 0.71 29.92
C SER A 316 7.74 1.93 29.01
N TYR A 317 7.16 1.85 27.80
CA TYR A 317 7.05 2.94 26.84
C TYR A 317 5.70 3.65 26.94
#